data_c2640e0a7c25aa18d09d80029fc021f5
#
_entry.id   c2640e0a7c25aa18d09d80029fc021f5
#
_cell.length_a   1.000
_cell.length_b   1.000
_cell.length_c   1.000
_cell.angle_alpha   90.00
_cell.angle_beta   90.00
_cell.angle_gamma   90.00
#
_symmetry.space_group_name_H-M   'P 1'
#
loop_
_entity.id
_entity.type
_entity.pdbx_description
1 polymer ?
#
loop_
_entity_poly.entity_id
_entity_poly.type
_entity_poly.pdbx_seq_one_letter_code
_entity_poly.pdbx_strand_id
1 'polypeptide(L)'
;RYIFCRKLFVVEFIFLHYTKSKEFFCFGKDRGMETRKFKDLTIRDAFMFAAVMSDPEICRRVLELALGIPISEVHIQTEKTMAYHSEYHGVRLDVYAADADRTRFNVEMQVTLQKFLPKRSRYYHDQIDMDALLAGDSYENLPDTYVIFICDFDPFGDGLYRYSTGMVCEETGKSVSDGVKTIYLNAHGRNREDIPEELLQFLDYVKNTGRTEGISTTDSF
;
A
#
# COMPACT_ATOMS: atom_id res chain seq x y z
N ARG A 1 21.15 7.64 -25.26
CA ARG A 1 20.22 6.59 -25.76
C ARG A 1 19.80 5.58 -24.68
N TYR A 2 20.05 5.85 -23.39
CA TYR A 2 19.70 4.98 -22.24
C TYR A 2 18.72 5.62 -21.25
N ILE A 3 18.11 6.76 -21.54
CA ILE A 3 17.24 7.51 -20.62
C ILE A 3 15.75 7.16 -20.84
N PHE A 4 15.39 6.48 -21.92
CA PHE A 4 13.98 6.23 -22.28
C PHE A 4 13.35 4.96 -21.64
N CYS A 5 14.15 4.12 -20.97
CA CYS A 5 13.72 2.80 -20.47
C CYS A 5 13.27 2.78 -18.99
N ARG A 6 13.35 3.92 -18.26
CA ARG A 6 12.98 3.95 -16.82
C ARG A 6 11.52 4.32 -16.52
N LYS A 7 10.76 4.80 -17.50
CA LYS A 7 9.43 5.39 -17.27
C LYS A 7 8.24 4.42 -17.17
N LEU A 8 8.42 3.16 -17.60
CA LEU A 8 7.34 2.16 -17.56
C LEU A 8 7.55 1.04 -16.54
N PHE A 9 8.59 1.11 -15.72
CA PHE A 9 9.13 -0.04 -15.00
C PHE A 9 8.19 -0.66 -13.96
N VAL A 10 7.45 0.15 -13.20
CA VAL A 10 6.59 -0.39 -12.11
C VAL A 10 5.37 -1.09 -12.70
N VAL A 11 4.68 -0.48 -13.65
CA VAL A 11 3.48 -1.07 -14.26
C VAL A 11 3.83 -2.25 -15.15
N GLU A 12 4.90 -2.16 -15.95
CA GLU A 12 5.39 -3.29 -16.76
C GLU A 12 5.95 -4.41 -15.89
N PHE A 13 6.65 -4.08 -14.80
CA PHE A 13 7.22 -5.08 -13.89
C PHE A 13 6.11 -5.79 -13.09
N ILE A 14 5.11 -5.06 -12.61
CA ILE A 14 3.90 -5.62 -12.01
C ILE A 14 3.20 -6.54 -13.01
N PHE A 15 3.06 -6.12 -14.27
CA PHE A 15 2.44 -6.92 -15.33
C PHE A 15 3.25 -8.18 -15.67
N LEU A 16 4.57 -8.10 -15.72
CA LEU A 16 5.45 -9.25 -16.01
C LEU A 16 5.45 -10.28 -14.88
N HIS A 17 5.48 -9.82 -13.61
CA HIS A 17 5.39 -10.70 -12.44
C HIS A 17 3.98 -11.28 -12.29
N TYR A 18 2.95 -10.52 -12.60
CA TYR A 18 1.56 -10.99 -12.68
C TYR A 18 1.39 -12.16 -13.66
N THR A 19 2.01 -12.09 -14.84
CA THR A 19 1.94 -13.18 -15.82
C THR A 19 2.74 -14.42 -15.41
N LYS A 20 3.87 -14.26 -14.70
CA LYS A 20 4.66 -15.37 -14.15
C LYS A 20 3.97 -16.06 -12.98
N SER A 21 3.29 -15.33 -12.10
CA SER A 21 2.57 -15.90 -10.94
C SER A 21 1.34 -16.71 -11.36
N LYS A 22 0.80 -16.50 -12.56
CA LYS A 22 -0.32 -17.30 -13.10
C LYS A 22 -0.02 -18.79 -13.28
N GLU A 23 1.24 -19.18 -13.38
CA GLU A 23 1.62 -20.58 -13.59
C GLU A 23 1.76 -21.40 -12.30
N PHE A 24 1.69 -20.80 -11.11
CA PHE A 24 2.17 -21.46 -9.89
C PHE A 24 1.13 -21.82 -8.84
N PHE A 25 -0.18 -21.50 -8.95
CA PHE A 25 -1.11 -21.75 -7.85
C PHE A 25 -2.42 -22.45 -8.24
N CYS A 26 -2.45 -23.75 -7.91
CA CYS A 26 -3.68 -24.49 -7.57
C CYS A 26 -3.77 -24.55 -6.04
N PHE A 27 -4.71 -23.82 -5.41
CA PHE A 27 -4.99 -24.03 -3.99
C PHE A 27 -6.47 -23.94 -3.62
N GLY A 28 -6.90 -24.96 -2.88
CA GLY A 28 -7.83 -25.03 -1.75
C GLY A 28 -9.24 -24.43 -1.87
N LYS A 29 -10.23 -25.31 -1.94
CA LYS A 29 -11.64 -25.02 -1.67
C LYS A 29 -11.81 -24.57 -0.21
N ASP A 30 -12.24 -23.32 0.01
CA ASP A 30 -12.88 -22.93 1.24
C ASP A 30 -14.18 -22.14 0.98
N ARG A 31 -15.18 -22.68 1.62
CA ARG A 31 -16.56 -22.27 1.91
C ARG A 31 -17.04 -20.88 1.42
N GLY A 32 -17.84 -20.87 0.35
CA GLY A 32 -18.92 -19.88 0.19
C GLY A 32 -18.58 -18.58 -0.53
N MET A 33 -17.40 -18.42 -1.12
CA MET A 33 -17.10 -17.32 -2.02
C MET A 33 -17.28 -17.77 -3.47
N GLU A 34 -17.94 -16.94 -4.29
CA GLU A 34 -17.91 -17.11 -5.74
C GLU A 34 -16.45 -17.28 -6.17
N THR A 35 -16.12 -18.42 -6.77
CA THR A 35 -14.76 -18.75 -7.20
C THR A 35 -14.42 -17.89 -8.41
N ARG A 36 -13.91 -16.66 -8.19
CA ARG A 36 -13.28 -15.89 -9.26
C ARG A 36 -12.12 -16.71 -9.81
N LYS A 37 -12.08 -16.83 -11.14
CA LYS A 37 -10.95 -17.50 -11.78
C LYS A 37 -9.69 -16.66 -11.53
N PHE A 38 -8.57 -17.32 -11.28
CA PHE A 38 -7.29 -16.64 -11.02
C PHE A 38 -6.93 -15.58 -12.09
N LYS A 39 -7.32 -15.81 -13.34
CA LYS A 39 -7.13 -14.85 -14.45
C LYS A 39 -7.90 -13.52 -14.28
N ASP A 40 -8.92 -13.51 -13.43
CA ASP A 40 -9.80 -12.35 -13.21
C ASP A 40 -9.40 -11.56 -11.94
N LEU A 41 -8.37 -12.02 -11.21
CA LEU A 41 -7.81 -11.32 -10.06
C LEU A 41 -6.96 -10.13 -10.51
N THR A 42 -7.03 -9.05 -9.78
CA THR A 42 -6.32 -7.79 -10.02
C THR A 42 -5.51 -7.36 -8.80
N ILE A 43 -4.69 -6.32 -8.91
CA ILE A 43 -3.96 -5.75 -7.75
C ILE A 43 -4.90 -5.28 -6.63
N ARG A 44 -6.18 -5.10 -6.91
CA ARG A 44 -7.21 -4.71 -5.93
C ARG A 44 -7.64 -5.88 -5.03
N ASP A 45 -7.36 -7.10 -5.44
CA ASP A 45 -7.62 -8.30 -4.64
C ASP A 45 -6.49 -8.48 -3.63
N ALA A 46 -6.83 -8.66 -2.34
CA ALA A 46 -5.85 -8.72 -1.25
C ALA A 46 -4.74 -9.75 -1.50
N PHE A 47 -5.10 -10.92 -2.03
CA PHE A 47 -4.13 -11.96 -2.38
C PHE A 47 -3.14 -11.49 -3.47
N MET A 48 -3.64 -10.85 -4.54
CA MET A 48 -2.78 -10.36 -5.61
C MET A 48 -1.92 -9.20 -5.16
N PHE A 49 -2.47 -8.30 -4.34
CA PHE A 49 -1.72 -7.21 -3.73
C PHE A 49 -0.56 -7.73 -2.89
N ALA A 50 -0.83 -8.66 -1.97
CA ALA A 50 0.20 -9.28 -1.15
C ALA A 50 1.27 -10.00 -2.00
N ALA A 51 0.85 -10.74 -3.04
CA ALA A 51 1.77 -11.44 -3.95
C ALA A 51 2.68 -10.48 -4.74
N VAL A 52 2.14 -9.38 -5.26
CA VAL A 52 2.92 -8.36 -5.98
C VAL A 52 3.87 -7.64 -5.03
N MET A 53 3.38 -7.23 -3.86
CA MET A 53 4.14 -6.49 -2.87
C MET A 53 5.17 -7.36 -2.10
N SER A 54 5.15 -8.68 -2.28
CA SER A 54 6.18 -9.57 -1.73
C SER A 54 7.53 -9.47 -2.45
N ASP A 55 7.55 -8.88 -3.65
CA ASP A 55 8.79 -8.55 -4.34
C ASP A 55 9.43 -7.30 -3.72
N PRO A 56 10.67 -7.38 -3.19
CA PRO A 56 11.32 -6.27 -2.49
C PRO A 56 11.50 -5.02 -3.36
N GLU A 57 11.79 -5.18 -4.64
CA GLU A 57 12.01 -4.06 -5.54
C GLU A 57 10.69 -3.34 -5.86
N ILE A 58 9.60 -4.08 -6.08
CA ILE A 58 8.27 -3.50 -6.28
C ILE A 58 7.81 -2.78 -5.01
N CYS A 59 7.93 -3.42 -3.85
CA CYS A 59 7.54 -2.83 -2.57
C CYS A 59 8.32 -1.53 -2.31
N ARG A 60 9.64 -1.59 -2.43
CA ARG A 60 10.52 -0.41 -2.29
C ARG A 60 10.08 0.72 -3.20
N ARG A 61 9.81 0.41 -4.48
CA ARG A 61 9.39 1.43 -5.45
C ARG A 61 8.03 2.04 -5.14
N VAL A 62 7.05 1.24 -4.70
CA VAL A 62 5.74 1.74 -4.26
C VAL A 62 5.89 2.65 -3.04
N LEU A 63 6.74 2.28 -2.07
CA LEU A 63 7.05 3.12 -0.92
C LEU A 63 7.67 4.46 -1.33
N GLU A 64 8.67 4.45 -2.23
CA GLU A 64 9.28 5.67 -2.76
C GLU A 64 8.27 6.59 -3.45
N LEU A 65 7.36 6.02 -4.25
CA LEU A 65 6.28 6.77 -4.89
C LEU A 65 5.30 7.37 -3.87
N ALA A 66 4.95 6.60 -2.84
CA ALA A 66 4.04 7.04 -1.80
C ALA A 66 4.64 8.16 -0.93
N LEU A 67 5.92 8.06 -0.59
CA LEU A 67 6.57 8.96 0.35
C LEU A 67 7.28 10.14 -0.33
N GLY A 68 7.71 9.97 -1.57
CA GLY A 68 8.50 10.96 -2.31
C GLY A 68 9.95 11.06 -1.84
N ILE A 69 10.45 10.06 -1.14
CA ILE A 69 11.84 9.96 -0.65
C ILE A 69 12.47 8.64 -1.13
N PRO A 70 13.80 8.60 -1.31
CA PRO A 70 14.48 7.36 -1.64
C PRO A 70 14.46 6.41 -0.44
N ILE A 71 14.29 5.12 -0.73
CA ILE A 71 14.34 4.04 0.26
C ILE A 71 15.41 3.04 -0.17
N SER A 72 16.24 2.61 0.77
CA SER A 72 17.35 1.70 0.51
C SER A 72 16.85 0.28 0.24
N GLU A 73 17.02 -0.61 1.16
CA GLU A 73 16.58 -2.00 1.09
C GLU A 73 15.37 -2.20 1.99
N VAL A 74 14.43 -3.07 1.59
CA VAL A 74 13.27 -3.40 2.42
C VAL A 74 13.18 -4.90 2.67
N HIS A 75 12.85 -5.25 3.92
CA HIS A 75 12.48 -6.60 4.33
C HIS A 75 10.97 -6.68 4.53
N ILE A 76 10.31 -7.60 3.83
CA ILE A 76 8.85 -7.65 3.71
C ILE A 76 8.29 -8.86 4.44
N GLN A 77 7.14 -8.67 5.09
CA GLN A 77 6.27 -9.70 5.61
C GLN A 77 4.83 -9.42 5.13
N THR A 78 4.33 -10.23 4.22
CA THR A 78 2.93 -10.14 3.79
C THR A 78 2.01 -10.83 4.80
N GLU A 79 0.80 -10.29 4.96
CA GLU A 79 -0.21 -10.83 5.90
C GLU A 79 0.28 -10.98 7.35
N LYS A 80 1.13 -10.05 7.81
CA LYS A 80 1.62 -10.07 9.20
C LYS A 80 0.46 -9.91 10.17
N THR A 81 0.28 -10.89 11.04
CA THR A 81 -0.72 -10.84 12.11
C THR A 81 -0.08 -10.41 13.42
N MET A 82 -0.68 -9.43 14.09
CA MET A 82 -0.30 -8.97 15.42
C MET A 82 -1.51 -9.13 16.34
N ALA A 83 -1.38 -9.96 17.39
CA ALA A 83 -2.40 -10.21 18.38
C ALA A 83 -1.72 -10.47 19.72
N TYR A 84 -1.80 -9.51 20.65
CA TYR A 84 -1.11 -9.58 21.93
C TYR A 84 -1.91 -10.28 23.02
N HIS A 85 -3.23 -10.29 22.88
CA HIS A 85 -4.12 -10.97 23.82
C HIS A 85 -5.44 -11.34 23.15
N SER A 86 -6.07 -12.46 23.55
CA SER A 86 -7.32 -12.97 22.95
C SER A 86 -8.53 -12.06 23.10
N GLU A 87 -8.49 -11.12 24.04
CA GLU A 87 -9.59 -10.17 24.30
C GLU A 87 -9.42 -8.85 23.52
N TYR A 88 -8.24 -8.61 22.93
CA TYR A 88 -8.01 -7.40 22.13
C TYR A 88 -8.18 -7.67 20.64
N HIS A 89 -8.54 -6.60 19.93
CA HIS A 89 -8.64 -6.66 18.48
C HIS A 89 -7.25 -6.82 17.85
N GLY A 90 -6.94 -8.00 17.34
CA GLY A 90 -5.73 -8.23 16.56
C GLY A 90 -5.83 -7.55 15.19
N VAL A 91 -4.69 -7.25 14.59
CA VAL A 91 -4.59 -6.72 13.23
C VAL A 91 -3.92 -7.73 12.32
N ARG A 92 -4.34 -7.75 11.06
CA ARG A 92 -3.62 -8.39 9.97
C ARG A 92 -3.26 -7.28 8.97
N LEU A 93 -1.96 -7.05 8.84
CA LEU A 93 -1.41 -6.07 7.92
C LEU A 93 -1.23 -6.73 6.55
N ASP A 94 -1.68 -6.07 5.48
CA ASP A 94 -1.59 -6.63 4.13
C ASP A 94 -0.11 -6.76 3.73
N VAL A 95 0.66 -5.69 3.89
CA VAL A 95 2.10 -5.68 3.63
C VAL A 95 2.81 -4.89 4.72
N TYR A 96 3.63 -5.57 5.50
CA TYR A 96 4.50 -4.96 6.49
C TYR A 96 5.95 -5.02 6.01
N ALA A 97 6.64 -3.89 6.04
CA ALA A 97 8.02 -3.80 5.60
C ALA A 97 8.87 -3.03 6.61
N ALA A 98 10.17 -3.29 6.59
CA ALA A 98 11.16 -2.53 7.36
C ALA A 98 12.37 -2.23 6.48
N ASP A 99 12.93 -1.03 6.59
CA ASP A 99 14.19 -0.67 5.94
C ASP A 99 15.41 -0.86 6.85
N ALA A 100 16.59 -0.50 6.33
CA ALA A 100 17.85 -0.59 7.05
C ALA A 100 17.93 0.36 8.26
N ASP A 101 17.21 1.47 8.23
CA ASP A 101 17.14 2.47 9.30
C ASP A 101 16.10 2.12 10.37
N ARG A 102 15.55 0.89 10.29
CA ARG A 102 14.52 0.37 11.18
C ARG A 102 13.15 1.04 11.02
N THR A 103 12.94 1.91 10.05
CA THR A 103 11.62 2.46 9.71
C THR A 103 10.64 1.33 9.41
N ARG A 104 9.41 1.46 9.87
CA ARG A 104 8.34 0.49 9.67
C ARG A 104 7.30 1.03 8.72
N PHE A 105 6.92 0.20 7.77
CA PHE A 105 5.91 0.53 6.76
C PHE A 105 4.79 -0.50 6.82
N ASN A 106 3.56 -0.02 6.82
CA ASN A 106 2.38 -0.85 6.53
C ASN A 106 1.70 -0.30 5.30
N VAL A 107 1.49 -1.13 4.28
CA VAL A 107 0.81 -0.75 3.04
C VAL A 107 -0.46 -1.58 2.89
N GLU A 108 -1.58 -0.90 2.72
CA GLU A 108 -2.92 -1.46 2.70
C GLU A 108 -3.66 -1.09 1.41
N MET A 109 -4.26 -2.06 0.73
CA MET A 109 -5.15 -1.82 -0.39
C MET A 109 -6.59 -1.65 0.10
N GLN A 110 -7.23 -0.52 -0.24
CA GLN A 110 -8.58 -0.20 0.18
C GLN A 110 -9.48 0.04 -1.05
N VAL A 111 -10.32 -0.93 -1.37
CA VAL A 111 -11.23 -0.86 -2.55
C VAL A 111 -12.63 -0.41 -2.20
N THR A 112 -12.97 -0.39 -0.91
CA THR A 112 -14.30 0.02 -0.42
C THR A 112 -14.16 1.14 0.59
N LEU A 113 -14.98 2.20 0.44
CA LEU A 113 -14.98 3.34 1.35
C LEU A 113 -15.23 2.91 2.79
N GLN A 114 -14.30 3.22 3.66
CA GLN A 114 -14.36 2.96 5.10
C GLN A 114 -14.36 4.25 5.88
N LYS A 115 -15.40 4.48 6.69
CA LYS A 115 -15.63 5.73 7.44
C LYS A 115 -14.57 6.01 8.52
N PHE A 116 -13.81 5.01 8.96
CA PHE A 116 -12.93 5.12 10.13
C PHE A 116 -11.45 4.87 9.82
N LEU A 117 -11.02 5.11 8.57
CA LEU A 117 -9.61 4.94 8.18
C LEU A 117 -8.64 5.69 9.10
N PRO A 118 -8.87 6.95 9.53
CA PRO A 118 -7.95 7.62 10.46
C PRO A 118 -7.84 6.94 11.82
N LYS A 119 -8.94 6.36 12.35
CA LYS A 119 -8.87 5.59 13.60
C LYS A 119 -8.18 4.25 13.42
N ARG A 120 -8.39 3.60 12.26
CA ARG A 120 -7.70 2.36 11.91
C ARG A 120 -6.21 2.58 11.74
N SER A 121 -5.81 3.68 11.09
CA SER A 121 -4.41 4.09 10.97
C SER A 121 -3.74 4.22 12.34
N ARG A 122 -4.35 5.00 13.25
CA ARG A 122 -3.83 5.16 14.61
C ARG A 122 -3.62 3.80 15.28
N TYR A 123 -4.62 2.91 15.19
CA TYR A 123 -4.53 1.58 15.80
C TYR A 123 -3.41 0.72 15.18
N TYR A 124 -3.14 0.88 13.89
CA TYR A 124 -2.02 0.20 13.23
C TYR A 124 -0.66 0.71 13.71
N HIS A 125 -0.50 2.02 13.87
CA HIS A 125 0.72 2.59 14.47
C HIS A 125 0.94 2.07 15.89
N ASP A 126 -0.11 2.08 16.73
CA ASP A 126 -0.03 1.56 18.09
C ASP A 126 0.42 0.09 18.13
N GLN A 127 -0.09 -0.76 17.22
CA GLN A 127 0.29 -2.17 17.14
C GLN A 127 1.74 -2.36 16.64
N ILE A 128 2.18 -1.53 15.71
CA ILE A 128 3.57 -1.55 15.21
C ILE A 128 4.53 -1.14 16.33
N ASP A 129 4.20 -0.11 17.08
CA ASP A 129 5.01 0.37 18.20
C ASP A 129 5.12 -0.68 19.32
N MET A 130 4.01 -1.36 19.63
CA MET A 130 4.01 -2.47 20.59
C MET A 130 4.85 -3.69 20.12
N ASP A 131 4.92 -3.92 18.81
CA ASP A 131 5.78 -4.98 18.23
C ASP A 131 7.27 -4.58 18.24
N ALA A 132 7.56 -3.29 18.20
CA ALA A 132 8.90 -2.75 18.04
C ALA A 132 9.61 -2.47 19.38
N LEU A 133 8.87 -2.12 20.44
CA LEU A 133 9.43 -1.70 21.73
C LEU A 133 9.16 -2.76 22.80
N LEU A 134 10.23 -3.31 23.39
CA LEU A 134 10.14 -4.31 24.45
C LEU A 134 10.14 -3.67 25.84
N ALA A 135 9.68 -4.44 26.83
CA ALA A 135 9.68 -3.99 28.22
C ALA A 135 11.10 -3.63 28.69
N GLY A 136 11.28 -2.39 29.14
CA GLY A 136 12.57 -1.86 29.60
C GLY A 136 13.36 -1.09 28.54
N ASP A 137 12.91 -1.09 27.28
CA ASP A 137 13.52 -0.27 26.24
C ASP A 137 13.20 1.22 26.41
N SER A 138 14.12 2.08 25.96
CA SER A 138 13.89 3.53 25.89
C SER A 138 12.95 3.86 24.74
N TYR A 139 12.08 4.86 24.91
CA TYR A 139 11.24 5.41 23.83
C TYR A 139 12.05 5.95 22.65
N GLU A 140 13.33 6.28 22.83
CA GLU A 140 14.25 6.66 21.74
C GLU A 140 14.45 5.52 20.73
N ASN A 141 14.14 4.27 21.11
CA ASN A 141 14.24 3.11 20.24
C ASN A 141 12.99 2.86 19.40
N LEU A 142 11.91 3.64 19.58
CA LEU A 142 10.76 3.57 18.68
C LEU A 142 11.18 3.93 17.26
N PRO A 143 10.85 3.09 16.27
CA PRO A 143 11.14 3.40 14.88
C PRO A 143 10.19 4.46 14.34
N ASP A 144 10.59 5.16 13.27
CA ASP A 144 9.63 5.90 12.45
C ASP A 144 8.63 4.91 11.82
N THR A 145 7.34 5.28 11.80
CA THR A 145 6.27 4.42 11.29
C THR A 145 5.44 5.12 10.22
N TYR A 146 5.19 4.40 9.13
CA TYR A 146 4.37 4.87 8.02
C TYR A 146 3.23 3.89 7.77
N VAL A 147 1.99 4.37 7.85
CA VAL A 147 0.81 3.62 7.39
C VAL A 147 0.36 4.23 6.07
N ILE A 148 0.31 3.43 5.01
CA ILE A 148 0.01 3.88 3.65
C ILE A 148 -1.24 3.15 3.18
N PHE A 149 -2.32 3.89 2.94
CA PHE A 149 -3.54 3.38 2.33
C PHE A 149 -3.56 3.72 0.84
N ILE A 150 -3.68 2.72 -0.01
CA ILE A 150 -3.93 2.87 -1.44
C ILE A 150 -5.43 2.72 -1.65
N CYS A 151 -6.12 3.84 -1.91
CA CYS A 151 -7.58 3.90 -1.94
C CYS A 151 -8.11 3.98 -3.37
N ASP A 152 -9.04 3.08 -3.72
CA ASP A 152 -9.85 3.18 -4.95
C ASP A 152 -11.09 4.09 -4.75
N PHE A 153 -10.95 5.09 -3.90
CA PHE A 153 -11.93 6.13 -3.60
C PHE A 153 -11.21 7.33 -2.98
N ASP A 154 -11.87 8.49 -2.94
CA ASP A 154 -11.34 9.66 -2.22
C ASP A 154 -11.70 9.58 -0.73
N PRO A 155 -10.72 9.38 0.17
CA PRO A 155 -10.99 9.19 1.59
C PRO A 155 -11.49 10.44 2.32
N PHE A 156 -11.21 11.65 1.79
CA PHE A 156 -11.54 12.92 2.42
C PHE A 156 -12.46 13.81 1.58
N GLY A 157 -12.58 13.54 0.26
CA GLY A 157 -13.47 14.28 -0.64
C GLY A 157 -12.88 15.55 -1.25
N ASP A 158 -11.62 15.89 -0.96
CA ASP A 158 -10.97 17.12 -1.45
C ASP A 158 -10.37 16.97 -2.86
N GLY A 159 -10.36 15.77 -3.40
CA GLY A 159 -9.89 15.49 -4.76
C GLY A 159 -8.37 15.49 -4.93
N LEU A 160 -7.60 15.34 -3.85
CA LEU A 160 -6.15 15.21 -3.95
C LEU A 160 -5.76 13.76 -4.22
N TYR A 161 -4.70 13.55 -5.03
CA TYR A 161 -4.11 12.22 -5.24
C TYR A 161 -3.37 11.68 -4.02
N ARG A 162 -2.87 12.58 -3.16
CA ARG A 162 -2.12 12.22 -1.96
C ARG A 162 -2.49 13.13 -0.80
N TYR A 163 -2.81 12.51 0.33
CA TYR A 163 -2.98 13.17 1.62
C TYR A 163 -1.94 12.63 2.58
N SER A 164 -1.30 13.53 3.32
CA SER A 164 -0.33 13.20 4.36
C SER A 164 -0.81 13.74 5.68
N THR A 165 -0.86 12.91 6.71
CA THR A 165 -1.26 13.31 8.05
C THR A 165 -0.16 13.00 9.06
N GLY A 166 -0.06 13.83 10.09
CA GLY A 166 0.89 13.72 11.19
C GLY A 166 0.48 14.62 12.33
N MET A 167 1.22 14.60 13.42
CA MET A 167 0.94 15.39 14.59
C MET A 167 1.31 16.86 14.38
N VAL A 168 0.44 17.76 14.85
CA VAL A 168 0.60 19.23 14.77
C VAL A 168 0.31 19.83 16.14
N CYS A 169 1.15 20.76 16.60
CA CYS A 169 0.85 21.60 17.76
C CYS A 169 -0.18 22.66 17.35
N GLU A 170 -1.37 22.62 17.91
CA GLU A 170 -2.49 23.49 17.51
C GLU A 170 -2.18 24.98 17.71
N GLU A 171 -1.48 25.35 18.79
CA GLU A 171 -1.18 26.72 19.16
C GLU A 171 -0.15 27.38 18.20
N THR A 172 0.72 26.59 17.60
CA THR A 172 1.82 27.10 16.76
C THR A 172 1.67 26.74 15.28
N GLY A 173 0.78 25.79 14.94
CA GLY A 173 0.64 25.23 13.60
C GLY A 173 1.85 24.42 13.14
N LYS A 174 2.82 24.16 14.02
CA LYS A 174 4.05 23.43 13.67
C LYS A 174 3.87 21.93 13.78
N SER A 175 4.44 21.21 12.83
CA SER A 175 4.54 19.75 12.91
C SER A 175 5.39 19.33 14.11
N VAL A 176 4.94 18.29 14.80
CA VAL A 176 5.69 17.60 15.85
C VAL A 176 6.30 16.36 15.24
N SER A 177 7.63 16.25 15.34
CA SER A 177 8.36 15.08 14.80
C SER A 177 8.32 13.96 15.82
N ASP A 178 7.25 13.18 15.78
CA ASP A 178 7.04 11.97 16.60
C ASP A 178 7.38 10.67 15.84
N GLY A 179 7.83 10.78 14.57
CA GLY A 179 8.15 9.63 13.73
C GLY A 179 6.92 8.95 13.09
N VAL A 180 5.70 9.46 13.35
CA VAL A 180 4.44 8.83 12.88
C VAL A 180 3.85 9.58 11.70
N LYS A 181 3.61 8.88 10.58
CA LYS A 181 2.93 9.46 9.40
C LYS A 181 1.95 8.49 8.78
N THR A 182 0.78 8.99 8.39
CA THR A 182 -0.15 8.25 7.54
C THR A 182 -0.28 8.92 6.20
N ILE A 183 -0.18 8.12 5.13
CA ILE A 183 -0.35 8.54 3.74
C ILE A 183 -1.60 7.87 3.18
N TYR A 184 -2.46 8.66 2.55
CA TYR A 184 -3.59 8.16 1.79
C TYR A 184 -3.38 8.51 0.32
N LEU A 185 -3.21 7.49 -0.51
CA LEU A 185 -3.14 7.62 -1.96
C LEU A 185 -4.54 7.39 -2.52
N ASN A 186 -5.03 8.34 -3.30
CA ASN A 186 -6.36 8.34 -3.88
C ASN A 186 -6.27 8.11 -5.40
N ALA A 187 -6.77 6.99 -5.91
CA ALA A 187 -6.77 6.69 -7.35
C ALA A 187 -7.73 7.59 -8.15
N HIS A 188 -8.55 8.42 -7.50
CA HIS A 188 -9.53 9.32 -8.11
C HIS A 188 -9.22 10.82 -7.88
N GLY A 189 -7.96 11.15 -7.63
CA GLY A 189 -7.52 12.54 -7.48
C GLY A 189 -7.71 13.39 -8.73
N ARG A 190 -7.55 14.71 -8.61
CA ARG A 190 -7.76 15.69 -9.71
C ARG A 190 -6.61 16.66 -9.90
N ASN A 191 -5.70 16.78 -8.92
CA ASN A 191 -4.54 17.70 -8.95
C ASN A 191 -3.32 17.05 -9.61
N ARG A 192 -3.44 16.64 -10.89
CA ARG A 192 -2.39 15.89 -11.62
C ARG A 192 -1.08 16.65 -11.75
N GLU A 193 -1.13 17.97 -11.87
CA GLU A 193 0.03 18.86 -12.03
C GLU A 193 0.99 18.86 -10.85
N ASP A 194 0.50 18.51 -9.66
CA ASP A 194 1.30 18.49 -8.41
C ASP A 194 1.92 17.13 -8.11
N ILE A 195 1.64 16.12 -8.94
CA ILE A 195 1.95 14.73 -8.65
C ILE A 195 2.96 14.16 -9.66
N PRO A 196 4.00 13.45 -9.21
CA PRO A 196 4.92 12.78 -10.11
C PRO A 196 4.20 11.81 -11.07
N GLU A 197 4.60 11.84 -12.34
CA GLU A 197 3.95 11.04 -13.40
C GLU A 197 3.95 9.54 -13.08
N GLU A 198 5.01 9.02 -12.45
CA GLU A 198 5.08 7.60 -12.07
C GLU A 198 4.04 7.22 -11.02
N LEU A 199 3.76 8.12 -10.05
CA LEU A 199 2.69 7.90 -9.07
C LEU A 199 1.32 7.96 -9.74
N LEU A 200 1.10 8.87 -10.68
CA LEU A 200 -0.13 8.93 -11.46
C LEU A 200 -0.38 7.64 -12.25
N GLN A 201 0.66 7.12 -12.92
CA GLN A 201 0.57 5.86 -13.68
C GLN A 201 0.22 4.67 -12.76
N PHE A 202 0.83 4.61 -11.58
CA PHE A 202 0.51 3.59 -10.59
C PHE A 202 -0.95 3.69 -10.12
N LEU A 203 -1.43 4.89 -9.78
CA LEU A 203 -2.81 5.11 -9.33
C LEU A 203 -3.84 4.90 -10.46
N ASP A 204 -3.52 5.30 -11.68
CA ASP A 204 -4.33 5.00 -12.86
C ASP A 204 -4.42 3.49 -13.12
N TYR A 205 -3.33 2.73 -12.89
CA TYR A 205 -3.35 1.27 -12.95
C TYR A 205 -4.28 0.67 -11.89
N VAL A 206 -4.18 1.11 -10.62
CA VAL A 206 -5.08 0.67 -9.54
C VAL A 206 -6.54 0.92 -9.90
N LYS A 207 -6.85 2.12 -10.40
CA LYS A 207 -8.21 2.53 -10.81
C LYS A 207 -8.75 1.70 -11.97
N ASN A 208 -7.95 1.41 -12.98
CA ASN A 208 -8.39 0.81 -14.24
C ASN A 208 -8.46 -0.72 -14.20
N THR A 209 -7.75 -1.38 -13.28
CA THR A 209 -7.79 -2.85 -13.16
C THR A 209 -9.15 -3.40 -12.72
N GLY A 210 -10.08 -2.55 -12.27
CA GLY A 210 -11.47 -2.93 -12.00
C GLY A 210 -12.43 -2.85 -13.21
N ARG A 211 -11.96 -2.38 -14.39
CA ARG A 211 -12.80 -2.10 -15.55
C ARG A 211 -12.62 -3.08 -16.72
N THR A 212 -12.16 -4.29 -16.49
CA THR A 212 -12.10 -5.30 -17.56
C THR A 212 -13.48 -5.88 -17.92
N GLU A 213 -14.50 -5.02 -18.06
CA GLU A 213 -15.70 -5.33 -18.82
C GLU A 213 -15.70 -4.45 -20.09
N GLY A 214 -15.34 -5.04 -21.23
CA GLY A 214 -15.63 -4.44 -22.55
C GLY A 214 -14.45 -4.04 -23.44
N ILE A 215 -13.38 -4.84 -23.50
CA ILE A 215 -12.58 -4.86 -24.73
C ILE A 215 -13.14 -6.00 -25.58
N SER A 216 -14.15 -5.68 -26.36
CA SER A 216 -14.60 -6.52 -27.48
C SER A 216 -13.43 -6.59 -28.47
N THR A 217 -12.86 -7.76 -28.62
CA THR A 217 -12.02 -8.09 -29.76
C THR A 217 -12.91 -8.13 -31.02
N THR A 218 -13.09 -6.98 -31.64
CA THR A 218 -13.49 -6.89 -33.03
C THR A 218 -12.55 -5.88 -33.67
N ASP A 219 -11.48 -6.41 -34.24
CA ASP A 219 -11.08 -6.01 -35.59
C ASP A 219 -10.08 -7.04 -36.11
N SER A 220 -10.65 -7.96 -36.86
CA SER A 220 -9.98 -8.71 -37.92
C SER A 220 -9.79 -7.76 -39.09
N PHE A 221 -8.56 -7.58 -39.53
CA PHE A 221 -8.10 -7.64 -40.94
C PHE A 221 -6.61 -7.40 -40.97
#